data_dba17186450d83d44ff18817a0a688f3
#
_entry.id   dba17186450d83d44ff18817a0a688f3
#
_cell.length_a   1.000
_cell.length_b   1.000
_cell.length_c   1.000
_cell.angle_alpha   90.00
_cell.angle_beta   90.00
_cell.angle_gamma   90.00
#
_symmetry.space_group_name_H-M   'P 1'
#
loop_
_entity.id
_entity.type
_entity.pdbx_description
1 polymer ?
#
loop_
_entity_poly.entity_id
_entity_poly.type
_entity_poly.pdbx_seq_one_letter_code
_entity_poly.pdbx_strand_id
1 'polypeptide(L)'
;QFAEIKSHLRALRDVSEVVNGDSGKVVHEVMPDGSIYYGTLDSAGNTDETSKFPSAVALIWRWTGDDDFRDDLYPFTVRNMRYVVEQLDDDGDGWPEGLGNVERSGMGVEKFDNTVYTIRGLRDLADLAGSKGDDATATWATEHAAAMEAAFEAAWWYGGDADQYADSIDDPANPANDNTKILQRHWIGVTPMDAEIVRPGEATRPLATDAHGQLALEKRQEACYSGEFGLYHTGTGPTSAVGGNRGPSCDSVVSTVQSERSVFSLNTGIMAVAEGNFGRLGEDEQQRYTTGNARIQLDPAVWEMPGAMPEIAPSPDFTANIERALYDRSMVLQAWGTYGTLWPVVHHQLGVRPDLGRGDLEVVPQVPDGQQRVAGSNIRLGTGSVDVAAERGASTLTTTVTRHLSTDLLIGHVLPQGAQVSSVTLNDVPTAYEVRSTARGEEVVVDSGTVTGTSTLVVTLS
;
A
#
# COMPACT_ATOMS: atom_id res chain seq x y z
N GLN A 1 -1.42 21.06 -1.36
CA GLN A 1 -1.31 19.65 -0.91
C GLN A 1 0.13 19.16 -0.96
N PHE A 2 0.85 19.24 -2.12
CA PHE A 2 2.26 18.78 -2.16
C PHE A 2 3.18 19.58 -1.23
N ALA A 3 2.95 20.87 -1.05
CA ALA A 3 3.74 21.69 -0.15
C ALA A 3 3.60 21.23 1.31
N GLU A 4 2.39 20.91 1.73
CA GLU A 4 2.11 20.43 3.08
C GLU A 4 2.74 19.08 3.34
N ILE A 5 2.63 18.13 2.38
CA ILE A 5 3.25 16.80 2.50
C ILE A 5 4.79 16.92 2.57
N LYS A 6 5.39 17.75 1.70
CA LYS A 6 6.83 17.99 1.72
C LYS A 6 7.29 18.62 3.03
N SER A 7 6.53 19.58 3.57
CA SER A 7 6.82 20.20 4.87
C SER A 7 6.71 19.20 6.00
N HIS A 8 5.72 18.30 5.95
CA HIS A 8 5.55 17.24 6.95
C HIS A 8 6.74 16.29 6.98
N LEU A 9 7.19 15.79 5.81
CA LEU A 9 8.35 14.89 5.74
C LEU A 9 9.64 15.57 6.20
N ARG A 10 9.84 16.87 5.89
CA ARG A 10 10.96 17.64 6.43
C ARG A 10 10.91 17.78 7.94
N ALA A 11 9.74 18.14 8.49
CA ALA A 11 9.56 18.26 9.92
C ALA A 11 9.82 16.92 10.65
N LEU A 12 9.34 15.81 10.07
CA LEU A 12 9.57 14.48 10.63
C LEU A 12 11.06 14.11 10.62
N ARG A 13 11.79 14.39 9.53
CA ARG A 13 13.25 14.26 9.48
C ARG A 13 13.92 15.14 10.56
N ASP A 14 13.61 16.44 10.60
CA ASP A 14 14.27 17.39 11.48
C ASP A 14 14.08 17.02 12.96
N VAL A 15 12.87 16.61 13.36
CA VAL A 15 12.58 16.13 14.72
C VAL A 15 13.33 14.84 15.00
N SER A 16 13.35 13.90 14.04
CA SER A 16 14.08 12.63 14.18
C SER A 16 15.58 12.86 14.38
N GLU A 17 16.20 13.78 13.64
CA GLU A 17 17.62 14.13 13.80
C GLU A 17 17.92 14.81 15.13
N VAL A 18 17.01 15.67 15.63
CA VAL A 18 17.16 16.29 16.96
C VAL A 18 17.10 15.25 18.07
N VAL A 19 16.22 14.26 17.96
CA VAL A 19 15.96 13.27 19.02
C VAL A 19 16.91 12.08 18.94
N ASN A 20 17.15 11.58 17.72
CA ASN A 20 17.88 10.33 17.45
C ASN A 20 19.28 10.55 16.83
N GLY A 21 19.70 11.81 16.68
CA GLY A 21 20.98 12.16 16.03
C GLY A 21 21.07 11.64 14.61
N ASP A 22 22.26 11.18 14.23
CA ASP A 22 22.55 10.69 12.87
C ASP A 22 22.17 9.22 12.65
N SER A 23 21.38 8.60 13.56
CA SER A 23 21.06 7.17 13.45
C SER A 23 20.22 6.83 12.22
N GLY A 24 19.38 7.75 11.77
CA GLY A 24 18.40 7.49 10.72
C GLY A 24 17.06 6.93 11.23
N LYS A 25 16.93 6.66 12.53
CA LYS A 25 15.64 6.22 13.09
C LYS A 25 14.62 7.34 13.05
N VAL A 26 13.45 7.06 12.49
CA VAL A 26 12.30 7.97 12.44
C VAL A 26 11.53 7.90 13.76
N VAL A 27 11.08 9.05 14.29
CA VAL A 27 10.19 9.10 15.46
C VAL A 27 8.80 8.61 15.08
N HIS A 28 8.09 7.97 16.02
CA HIS A 28 6.76 7.42 15.75
C HIS A 28 5.70 8.51 15.58
N GLU A 29 5.50 9.32 16.62
CA GLU A 29 4.54 10.42 16.58
C GLU A 29 5.12 11.68 17.22
N VAL A 30 4.78 12.83 16.62
CA VAL A 30 5.11 14.14 17.16
C VAL A 30 3.82 14.81 17.63
N MET A 31 3.72 15.06 18.93
CA MET A 31 2.57 15.73 19.51
C MET A 31 2.55 17.23 19.18
N PRO A 32 1.39 17.90 19.24
CA PRO A 32 1.29 19.33 18.93
C PRO A 32 2.18 20.26 19.76
N ASP A 33 2.58 19.82 20.95
CA ASP A 33 3.50 20.55 21.83
C ASP A 33 4.99 20.24 21.54
N GLY A 34 5.27 19.42 20.53
CA GLY A 34 6.61 18.98 20.14
C GLY A 34 7.16 17.81 20.94
N SER A 35 6.42 17.27 21.91
CA SER A 35 6.82 16.03 22.57
C SER A 35 6.72 14.83 21.64
N ILE A 36 7.51 13.80 21.92
CA ILE A 36 7.55 12.57 21.12
C ILE A 36 6.78 11.47 21.84
N TYR A 37 5.87 10.84 21.13
CA TYR A 37 5.21 9.61 21.54
C TYR A 37 5.86 8.43 20.83
N TYR A 38 6.77 7.75 21.49
CA TYR A 38 7.61 6.67 20.99
C TYR A 38 8.57 7.04 19.83
N GLY A 39 9.50 6.16 19.56
CA GLY A 39 10.43 6.28 18.41
C GLY A 39 11.73 7.01 18.74
N THR A 40 12.08 7.18 20.01
CA THR A 40 13.44 7.58 20.41
C THR A 40 14.37 6.36 20.42
N LEU A 41 15.70 6.58 20.45
CA LEU A 41 16.67 5.46 20.57
C LEU A 41 16.48 4.64 21.85
N ASP A 42 16.01 5.29 22.93
CA ASP A 42 15.79 4.65 24.22
C ASP A 42 14.40 4.03 24.38
N SER A 43 13.49 4.28 23.47
CA SER A 43 12.14 3.71 23.44
C SER A 43 11.88 3.05 22.13
N ALA A 44 11.50 1.77 22.16
CA ALA A 44 11.09 1.09 20.95
C ALA A 44 9.88 1.82 20.34
N GLY A 45 10.08 2.44 19.18
CA GLY A 45 9.00 2.84 18.30
C GLY A 45 8.77 1.76 17.27
N ASN A 46 7.78 1.93 16.43
CA ASN A 46 7.56 1.02 15.34
C ASN A 46 8.73 1.12 14.34
N THR A 47 9.16 0.02 13.82
CA THR A 47 10.25 -0.03 12.82
C THR A 47 9.77 0.43 11.46
N ASP A 48 8.47 0.28 11.20
CA ASP A 48 7.83 0.56 9.92
C ASP A 48 7.90 2.04 9.50
N GLU A 49 7.85 3.01 10.41
CA GLU A 49 8.02 4.43 10.05
C GLU A 49 9.37 4.67 9.38
N THR A 50 10.43 4.06 9.93
CA THR A 50 11.79 4.19 9.39
C THR A 50 11.90 3.54 8.01
N SER A 51 11.33 2.35 7.85
CA SER A 51 11.32 1.62 6.58
C SER A 51 10.48 2.29 5.50
N LYS A 52 9.38 2.96 5.87
CA LYS A 52 8.45 3.65 4.94
C LYS A 52 8.95 5.01 4.47
N PHE A 53 9.84 5.66 5.21
CA PHE A 53 10.24 7.02 4.89
C PHE A 53 10.84 7.18 3.48
N PRO A 54 11.75 6.32 3.00
CA PRO A 54 12.24 6.37 1.63
C PRO A 54 11.13 6.22 0.59
N SER A 55 10.15 5.34 0.83
CA SER A 55 9.00 5.16 -0.07
C SER A 55 8.12 6.40 -0.15
N ALA A 56 7.93 7.13 0.95
CA ALA A 56 7.20 8.39 0.96
C ALA A 56 7.94 9.47 0.15
N VAL A 57 9.26 9.56 0.29
CA VAL A 57 10.09 10.52 -0.47
C VAL A 57 10.04 10.18 -1.97
N ALA A 58 10.24 8.92 -2.34
CA ALA A 58 10.20 8.45 -3.72
C ALA A 58 8.83 8.71 -4.37
N LEU A 59 7.73 8.39 -3.66
CA LEU A 59 6.38 8.64 -4.13
C LEU A 59 6.15 10.12 -4.45
N ILE A 60 6.51 11.02 -3.53
CA ILE A 60 6.32 12.46 -3.74
C ILE A 60 7.22 12.99 -4.85
N TRP A 61 8.44 12.48 -4.99
CA TRP A 61 9.31 12.84 -6.11
C TRP A 61 8.71 12.38 -7.47
N ARG A 62 8.24 11.14 -7.56
CA ARG A 62 7.56 10.63 -8.77
C ARG A 62 6.31 11.45 -9.12
N TRP A 63 5.54 11.89 -8.12
CA TRP A 63 4.32 12.69 -8.33
C TRP A 63 4.59 14.17 -8.61
N THR A 64 5.76 14.70 -8.30
CA THR A 64 6.04 16.14 -8.41
C THR A 64 7.17 16.52 -9.32
N GLY A 65 8.14 15.62 -9.58
CA GLY A 65 9.36 15.91 -10.29
C GLY A 65 10.28 16.91 -9.57
N ASP A 66 10.13 17.04 -8.23
CA ASP A 66 10.89 17.99 -7.44
C ASP A 66 12.21 17.37 -6.98
N ASP A 67 13.24 17.59 -7.77
CA ASP A 67 14.60 17.12 -7.48
C ASP A 67 15.19 17.78 -6.22
N ASP A 68 14.88 19.05 -5.97
CA ASP A 68 15.37 19.75 -4.77
C ASP A 68 14.81 19.11 -3.50
N PHE A 69 13.54 18.69 -3.53
CA PHE A 69 12.92 17.96 -2.42
C PHE A 69 13.55 16.58 -2.22
N ARG A 70 13.74 15.81 -3.32
CA ARG A 70 14.45 14.53 -3.28
C ARG A 70 15.84 14.69 -2.68
N ASP A 71 16.59 15.64 -3.17
CA ASP A 71 18.00 15.87 -2.79
C ASP A 71 18.17 16.31 -1.35
N ASP A 72 17.24 17.11 -0.83
CA ASP A 72 17.19 17.54 0.57
C ASP A 72 16.97 16.35 1.52
N LEU A 73 16.10 15.40 1.18
CA LEU A 73 15.77 14.27 2.05
C LEU A 73 16.61 13.02 1.79
N TYR A 74 17.27 12.91 0.64
CA TYR A 74 18.04 11.73 0.24
C TYR A 74 19.06 11.26 1.28
N PRO A 75 19.91 12.13 1.90
CA PRO A 75 20.86 11.66 2.90
C PRO A 75 20.18 11.00 4.11
N PHE A 76 18.99 11.46 4.47
CA PHE A 76 18.22 10.86 5.56
C PHE A 76 17.62 9.51 5.15
N THR A 77 17.12 9.37 3.92
CA THR A 77 16.60 8.08 3.42
C THR A 77 17.69 6.99 3.39
N VAL A 78 18.93 7.36 3.05
CA VAL A 78 20.07 6.43 3.12
C VAL A 78 20.28 5.96 4.56
N ARG A 79 20.29 6.88 5.53
CA ARG A 79 20.45 6.51 6.95
C ARG A 79 19.28 5.67 7.47
N ASN A 80 18.04 5.95 7.04
CA ASN A 80 16.89 5.13 7.44
C ASN A 80 17.12 3.65 7.11
N MET A 81 17.46 3.35 5.85
CA MET A 81 17.63 1.95 5.44
C MET A 81 18.88 1.31 6.02
N ARG A 82 19.97 2.09 6.20
CA ARG A 82 21.14 1.62 6.92
C ARG A 82 20.81 1.26 8.36
N TYR A 83 20.03 2.08 9.05
CA TYR A 83 19.59 1.81 10.41
C TYR A 83 18.80 0.50 10.49
N VAL A 84 17.83 0.31 9.61
CA VAL A 84 16.97 -0.88 9.61
C VAL A 84 17.79 -2.14 9.33
N VAL A 85 18.61 -2.12 8.27
CA VAL A 85 19.35 -3.32 7.82
C VAL A 85 20.58 -3.65 8.70
N GLU A 86 21.25 -2.61 9.24
CA GLU A 86 22.54 -2.81 9.93
C GLU A 86 22.41 -2.77 11.46
N GLN A 87 21.26 -2.29 12.01
CA GLN A 87 21.08 -2.11 13.45
C GLN A 87 19.86 -2.85 14.01
N LEU A 88 18.95 -3.34 13.17
CA LEU A 88 17.73 -4.03 13.60
C LEU A 88 17.68 -5.50 13.10
N ASP A 89 18.80 -6.06 12.72
CA ASP A 89 18.99 -7.47 12.37
C ASP A 89 20.01 -8.02 13.37
N ASP A 90 19.57 -8.29 14.61
CA ASP A 90 20.45 -8.63 15.74
C ASP A 90 20.97 -10.06 15.65
N ASP A 91 20.21 -10.98 15.04
CA ASP A 91 20.61 -12.39 14.90
C ASP A 91 21.26 -12.70 13.54
N GLY A 92 21.15 -11.78 12.56
CA GLY A 92 21.84 -11.85 11.28
C GLY A 92 21.15 -12.72 10.24
N ASP A 93 19.83 -12.92 10.36
CA ASP A 93 19.05 -13.72 9.41
C ASP A 93 18.51 -12.90 8.23
N GLY A 94 18.60 -11.57 8.29
CA GLY A 94 18.25 -10.63 7.25
C GLY A 94 16.83 -10.05 7.37
N TRP A 95 16.12 -10.33 8.46
CA TRP A 95 14.81 -9.73 8.75
C TRP A 95 14.93 -8.70 9.89
N PRO A 96 14.32 -7.53 9.79
CA PRO A 96 14.45 -6.52 10.83
C PRO A 96 13.54 -6.82 12.01
N GLU A 97 14.12 -6.80 13.21
CA GLU A 97 13.36 -6.86 14.45
C GLU A 97 12.72 -5.51 14.78
N GLY A 98 11.79 -5.53 15.73
CA GLY A 98 11.17 -4.36 16.32
C GLY A 98 9.65 -4.44 16.40
N LEU A 99 9.06 -3.35 16.87
CA LEU A 99 7.59 -3.21 16.86
C LEU A 99 7.12 -2.88 15.44
N GLY A 100 5.99 -3.47 15.04
CA GLY A 100 5.27 -3.14 13.81
C GLY A 100 3.98 -2.40 14.10
N ASN A 101 3.16 -2.19 13.07
CA ASN A 101 1.86 -1.51 13.21
C ASN A 101 0.86 -2.25 14.13
N VAL A 102 1.12 -3.51 14.45
CA VAL A 102 0.27 -4.29 15.34
C VAL A 102 0.94 -4.43 16.69
N GLU A 103 0.46 -3.68 17.67
CA GLU A 103 0.94 -3.67 19.04
C GLU A 103 0.24 -4.75 19.87
N ARG A 104 0.45 -6.02 19.51
CA ARG A 104 -0.18 -7.17 20.20
C ARG A 104 0.85 -8.06 20.87
N SER A 105 0.49 -8.58 22.02
CA SER A 105 1.30 -9.60 22.70
C SER A 105 1.34 -10.93 21.96
N GLY A 106 2.42 -11.66 22.12
CA GLY A 106 2.59 -13.01 21.55
C GLY A 106 2.99 -13.02 20.08
N MET A 107 3.40 -11.90 19.53
CA MET A 107 4.09 -11.83 18.24
C MET A 107 5.58 -12.15 18.41
N GLY A 108 6.21 -12.68 17.35
CA GLY A 108 7.65 -12.83 17.25
C GLY A 108 8.39 -11.49 17.28
N VAL A 109 9.70 -11.52 17.28
CA VAL A 109 10.54 -10.31 17.32
C VAL A 109 10.55 -9.59 15.98
N GLU A 110 10.49 -10.33 14.88
CA GLU A 110 10.35 -9.79 13.53
C GLU A 110 8.88 -9.74 13.14
N LYS A 111 8.46 -8.59 12.63
CA LYS A 111 7.09 -8.35 12.20
C LYS A 111 6.98 -8.33 10.69
N PHE A 112 5.90 -8.90 10.20
CA PHE A 112 5.68 -9.06 8.77
C PHE A 112 5.64 -7.73 8.01
N ASP A 113 4.95 -6.74 8.54
CA ASP A 113 4.85 -5.41 7.95
C ASP A 113 6.21 -4.68 7.90
N ASN A 114 7.04 -4.80 8.95
CA ASN A 114 8.39 -4.27 8.94
C ASN A 114 9.22 -4.85 7.78
N THR A 115 9.17 -6.16 7.58
CA THR A 115 9.84 -6.85 6.48
C THR A 115 9.37 -6.36 5.12
N VAL A 116 8.05 -6.29 4.89
CA VAL A 116 7.47 -5.84 3.63
C VAL A 116 7.88 -4.40 3.31
N TYR A 117 7.78 -3.50 4.29
CA TYR A 117 8.16 -2.10 4.11
C TYR A 117 9.66 -1.90 3.99
N THR A 118 10.49 -2.76 4.58
CA THR A 118 11.94 -2.74 4.39
C THR A 118 12.32 -3.09 2.95
N ILE A 119 11.74 -4.14 2.39
CA ILE A 119 11.96 -4.50 0.97
C ILE A 119 11.54 -3.35 0.05
N ARG A 120 10.35 -2.78 0.26
CA ARG A 120 9.87 -1.62 -0.51
C ARG A 120 10.78 -0.41 -0.35
N GLY A 121 11.15 -0.07 0.89
CA GLY A 121 12.04 1.05 1.19
C GLY A 121 13.42 0.93 0.55
N LEU A 122 14.00 -0.27 0.53
CA LEU A 122 15.26 -0.56 -0.16
C LEU A 122 15.14 -0.36 -1.66
N ARG A 123 14.06 -0.83 -2.29
CA ARG A 123 13.81 -0.64 -3.73
C ARG A 123 13.60 0.82 -4.09
N ASP A 124 12.83 1.54 -3.29
CA ASP A 124 12.61 2.97 -3.48
C ASP A 124 13.90 3.78 -3.23
N LEU A 125 14.74 3.38 -2.25
CA LEU A 125 16.05 3.97 -2.06
C LEU A 125 16.98 3.71 -3.27
N ALA A 126 16.99 2.49 -3.80
CA ALA A 126 17.79 2.15 -4.98
C ALA A 126 17.38 3.02 -6.19
N ASP A 127 16.09 3.25 -6.38
CA ASP A 127 15.54 4.12 -7.42
C ASP A 127 15.95 5.59 -7.23
N LEU A 128 15.82 6.12 -6.01
CA LEU A 128 16.29 7.47 -5.66
C LEU A 128 17.80 7.63 -5.88
N ALA A 129 18.60 6.65 -5.43
CA ALA A 129 20.06 6.66 -5.60
C ALA A 129 20.47 6.62 -7.07
N GLY A 130 19.84 5.74 -7.86
CA GLY A 130 20.06 5.66 -9.31
C GLY A 130 19.72 6.98 -10.01
N SER A 131 18.64 7.66 -9.61
CA SER A 131 18.26 8.97 -10.17
C SER A 131 19.28 10.08 -9.88
N LYS A 132 20.13 9.88 -8.86
CA LYS A 132 21.21 10.82 -8.47
C LYS A 132 22.59 10.42 -8.98
N GLY A 133 22.73 9.25 -9.59
CA GLY A 133 24.02 8.66 -9.96
C GLY A 133 24.85 8.19 -8.76
N ASP A 134 24.22 7.91 -7.62
CA ASP A 134 24.87 7.26 -6.47
C ASP A 134 24.82 5.73 -6.64
N ASP A 135 25.66 5.23 -7.53
CA ASP A 135 25.73 3.82 -7.91
C ASP A 135 26.05 2.90 -6.71
N ALA A 136 26.83 3.41 -5.74
CA ALA A 136 27.20 2.62 -4.57
C ALA A 136 25.99 2.34 -3.68
N THR A 137 25.19 3.35 -3.37
CA THR A 137 23.97 3.20 -2.58
C THR A 137 22.91 2.41 -3.37
N ALA A 138 22.76 2.66 -4.69
CA ALA A 138 21.83 1.93 -5.54
C ALA A 138 22.14 0.42 -5.57
N THR A 139 23.42 0.06 -5.70
CA THR A 139 23.87 -1.33 -5.68
C THR A 139 23.60 -1.97 -4.32
N TRP A 140 24.02 -1.33 -3.23
CA TRP A 140 23.81 -1.82 -1.87
C TRP A 140 22.33 -2.09 -1.58
N ALA A 141 21.46 -1.12 -1.86
CA ALA A 141 20.04 -1.25 -1.59
C ALA A 141 19.39 -2.34 -2.49
N THR A 142 19.80 -2.43 -3.75
CA THR A 142 19.32 -3.47 -4.67
C THR A 142 19.70 -4.87 -4.22
N GLU A 143 20.95 -5.07 -3.78
CA GLU A 143 21.44 -6.38 -3.33
C GLU A 143 20.70 -6.86 -2.07
N HIS A 144 20.49 -5.97 -1.08
CA HIS A 144 19.74 -6.31 0.13
C HIS A 144 18.26 -6.61 -0.19
N ALA A 145 17.60 -5.74 -0.98
CA ALA A 145 16.23 -6.01 -1.40
C ALA A 145 16.09 -7.35 -2.15
N ALA A 146 17.00 -7.64 -3.07
CA ALA A 146 16.97 -8.89 -3.84
C ALA A 146 17.20 -10.13 -2.98
N ALA A 147 18.06 -10.05 -1.97
CA ALA A 147 18.29 -11.14 -1.01
C ALA A 147 17.01 -11.42 -0.19
N MET A 148 16.38 -10.36 0.36
CA MET A 148 15.13 -10.48 1.10
C MET A 148 13.99 -11.01 0.21
N GLU A 149 13.80 -10.47 -1.01
CA GLU A 149 12.78 -10.95 -1.95
C GLU A 149 12.95 -12.44 -2.29
N ALA A 150 14.18 -12.89 -2.50
CA ALA A 150 14.46 -14.29 -2.83
C ALA A 150 14.08 -15.26 -1.71
N ALA A 151 14.17 -14.83 -0.45
CA ALA A 151 13.84 -15.64 0.73
C ALA A 151 12.37 -15.47 1.16
N PHE A 152 11.69 -14.40 0.73
CA PHE A 152 10.43 -13.92 1.27
C PHE A 152 9.33 -14.98 1.34
N GLU A 153 9.01 -15.63 0.22
CA GLU A 153 7.91 -16.60 0.19
C GLU A 153 8.19 -17.83 1.07
N ALA A 154 9.43 -18.29 1.10
CA ALA A 154 9.82 -19.43 1.95
C ALA A 154 9.76 -19.09 3.44
N ALA A 155 10.19 -17.89 3.82
CA ALA A 155 10.20 -17.44 5.21
C ALA A 155 8.80 -17.12 5.73
N TRP A 156 7.95 -16.48 4.92
CA TRP A 156 6.75 -15.82 5.42
C TRP A 156 5.43 -16.48 5.00
N TRP A 157 5.36 -17.24 3.89
CA TRP A 157 4.13 -17.93 3.53
C TRP A 157 3.83 -19.04 4.53
N TYR A 158 2.72 -18.90 5.27
CA TYR A 158 2.30 -19.88 6.27
C TYR A 158 1.74 -21.15 5.59
N GLY A 159 0.93 -20.97 4.53
CA GLY A 159 0.41 -22.04 3.70
C GLY A 159 -0.61 -22.94 4.39
N GLY A 160 -0.78 -24.15 3.85
CA GLY A 160 -1.76 -25.12 4.33
C GLY A 160 -3.19 -24.58 4.26
N ASP A 161 -4.02 -24.92 5.23
CA ASP A 161 -5.41 -24.46 5.30
C ASP A 161 -5.53 -22.96 5.67
N ALA A 162 -4.42 -22.30 6.00
CA ALA A 162 -4.43 -20.90 6.37
C ALA A 162 -4.51 -20.00 5.15
N ASP A 163 -3.86 -20.35 4.03
CA ASP A 163 -3.79 -19.59 2.77
C ASP A 163 -3.42 -18.11 2.97
N GLN A 164 -2.43 -17.86 3.81
CA GLN A 164 -1.98 -16.51 4.12
C GLN A 164 -0.54 -16.48 4.64
N TYR A 165 0.02 -15.29 4.78
CA TYR A 165 1.33 -15.06 5.36
C TYR A 165 1.28 -15.11 6.88
N ALA A 166 2.40 -15.47 7.52
CA ALA A 166 2.60 -15.35 8.95
C ALA A 166 2.59 -13.86 9.36
N ASP A 167 2.18 -13.59 10.59
CA ASP A 167 2.18 -12.23 11.14
C ASP A 167 3.55 -11.82 11.70
N SER A 168 4.32 -12.80 12.14
CA SER A 168 5.67 -12.65 12.68
C SER A 168 6.42 -13.96 12.66
N ILE A 169 7.74 -13.88 12.83
CA ILE A 169 8.62 -15.04 13.07
C ILE A 169 9.42 -14.82 14.34
N ASP A 170 10.17 -15.83 14.75
CA ASP A 170 10.96 -15.88 15.98
C ASP A 170 10.16 -15.68 17.27
N ASP A 171 9.85 -16.80 17.90
CA ASP A 171 9.17 -16.81 19.19
C ASP A 171 10.13 -16.42 20.34
N PRO A 172 9.98 -15.22 20.93
CA PRO A 172 10.86 -14.79 22.02
C PRO A 172 10.72 -15.64 23.26
N ALA A 173 9.64 -16.43 23.38
CA ALA A 173 9.45 -17.39 24.48
C ALA A 173 10.23 -18.69 24.26
N ASN A 174 10.70 -18.95 23.04
CA ASN A 174 11.46 -20.14 22.67
C ASN A 174 12.56 -19.84 21.64
N PRO A 175 13.68 -19.25 22.06
CA PRO A 175 14.80 -18.89 21.18
C PRO A 175 15.42 -20.06 20.40
N ALA A 176 15.06 -21.30 20.71
CA ALA A 176 15.48 -22.47 19.94
C ALA A 176 14.59 -22.72 18.69
N ASN A 177 13.50 -22.00 18.56
CA ASN A 177 12.58 -22.03 17.41
C ASN A 177 12.83 -20.85 16.48
N ASP A 178 14.06 -20.65 16.13
CA ASP A 178 14.51 -19.71 15.14
C ASP A 178 13.69 -19.85 13.83
N ASN A 179 13.24 -18.74 13.25
CA ASN A 179 12.37 -18.69 12.07
C ASN A 179 11.02 -19.44 12.22
N THR A 180 10.52 -19.61 13.43
CA THR A 180 9.18 -20.18 13.64
C THR A 180 8.08 -19.19 13.23
N LYS A 181 7.28 -19.57 12.24
CA LYS A 181 6.17 -18.77 11.75
C LYS A 181 5.04 -18.69 12.77
N ILE A 182 4.64 -17.48 13.11
CA ILE A 182 3.55 -17.21 14.06
C ILE A 182 2.36 -16.60 13.30
N LEU A 183 1.22 -17.28 13.37
CA LEU A 183 -0.02 -16.84 12.77
C LEU A 183 -1.00 -16.36 13.85
N GLN A 184 -1.31 -15.07 13.87
CA GLN A 184 -2.30 -14.45 14.75
C GLN A 184 -3.46 -13.81 13.99
N ARG A 185 -3.43 -13.83 12.66
CA ARG A 185 -4.47 -13.34 11.76
C ARG A 185 -4.64 -11.82 11.77
N HIS A 186 -3.57 -11.08 12.02
CA HIS A 186 -3.59 -9.63 11.96
C HIS A 186 -3.72 -9.12 10.53
N TRP A 187 -4.22 -7.90 10.39
CA TRP A 187 -4.42 -7.23 9.11
C TRP A 187 -3.12 -7.06 8.30
N ILE A 188 -1.97 -7.00 8.98
CA ILE A 188 -0.67 -6.84 8.32
C ILE A 188 -0.35 -7.93 7.29
N GLY A 189 -1.01 -9.10 7.38
CA GLY A 189 -0.91 -10.14 6.36
C GLY A 189 -1.38 -9.71 4.96
N VAL A 190 -1.98 -8.51 4.80
CA VAL A 190 -2.35 -7.92 3.49
C VAL A 190 -1.24 -7.07 2.90
N THR A 191 -0.25 -6.66 3.69
CA THR A 191 0.78 -5.70 3.26
C THR A 191 1.58 -6.10 2.02
N PRO A 192 1.93 -7.37 1.75
CA PRO A 192 2.67 -7.71 0.53
C PRO A 192 1.84 -7.61 -0.76
N MET A 193 0.51 -7.61 -0.66
CA MET A 193 -0.39 -7.34 -1.78
C MET A 193 -0.59 -5.84 -1.99
N ASP A 194 -0.52 -5.04 -0.92
CA ASP A 194 -0.58 -3.57 -0.96
C ASP A 194 0.74 -2.96 -1.46
N ALA A 195 1.87 -3.50 -1.01
CA ALA A 195 3.18 -2.94 -1.29
C ALA A 195 3.62 -3.20 -2.73
N GLU A 196 3.49 -2.19 -3.58
CA GLU A 196 4.05 -2.21 -4.93
C GLU A 196 5.57 -2.00 -4.90
N ILE A 197 6.28 -2.87 -5.60
CA ILE A 197 7.74 -2.87 -5.69
C ILE A 197 8.17 -2.35 -7.05
N VAL A 198 8.91 -1.25 -7.03
CA VAL A 198 9.51 -0.65 -8.24
C VAL A 198 10.83 -1.34 -8.54
N ARG A 199 10.98 -1.88 -9.74
CA ARG A 199 12.22 -2.47 -10.24
C ARG A 199 12.60 -1.83 -11.57
N PRO A 200 13.86 -1.43 -11.79
CA PRO A 200 14.28 -0.79 -13.04
C PRO A 200 13.98 -1.67 -14.26
N GLY A 201 13.28 -1.11 -15.23
CA GLY A 201 12.96 -1.78 -16.50
C GLY A 201 11.85 -2.84 -16.43
N GLU A 202 11.17 -2.95 -15.29
CA GLU A 202 10.06 -3.88 -15.10
C GLU A 202 8.77 -3.11 -14.78
N ALA A 203 7.62 -3.69 -15.09
CA ALA A 203 6.35 -3.19 -14.59
C ALA A 203 6.31 -3.32 -13.05
N THR A 204 5.81 -2.28 -12.39
CA THR A 204 5.62 -2.30 -10.93
C THR A 204 4.65 -3.42 -10.54
N ARG A 205 5.03 -4.22 -9.56
CA ARG A 205 4.25 -5.38 -9.10
C ARG A 205 4.19 -5.40 -7.57
N PRO A 206 3.13 -6.00 -6.97
CA PRO A 206 3.11 -6.34 -5.55
C PRO A 206 4.31 -7.21 -5.16
N LEU A 207 4.62 -7.25 -3.87
CA LEU A 207 5.67 -8.13 -3.33
C LEU A 207 5.23 -9.59 -3.35
N ALA A 208 3.97 -9.86 -2.98
CA ALA A 208 3.38 -11.20 -3.02
C ALA A 208 3.40 -11.77 -4.45
N THR A 209 3.61 -13.08 -4.58
CA THR A 209 3.40 -13.77 -5.85
C THR A 209 1.93 -13.72 -6.27
N ASP A 210 1.66 -13.80 -7.58
CA ASP A 210 0.29 -13.76 -8.09
C ASP A 210 -0.58 -14.86 -7.45
N ALA A 211 -0.03 -16.08 -7.29
CA ALA A 211 -0.75 -17.20 -6.71
C ALA A 211 -1.06 -17.01 -5.21
N HIS A 212 -0.06 -16.66 -4.41
CA HIS A 212 -0.25 -16.48 -2.97
C HIS A 212 -1.06 -15.20 -2.66
N GLY A 213 -0.86 -14.15 -3.44
CA GLY A 213 -1.65 -12.92 -3.29
C GLY A 213 -3.14 -13.15 -3.53
N GLN A 214 -3.52 -13.88 -4.60
CA GLN A 214 -4.91 -14.24 -4.85
C GLN A 214 -5.52 -15.04 -3.69
N LEU A 215 -4.83 -16.11 -3.25
CA LEU A 215 -5.30 -16.93 -2.12
C LEU A 215 -5.46 -16.12 -0.84
N ALA A 216 -4.47 -15.28 -0.52
CA ALA A 216 -4.50 -14.46 0.69
C ALA A 216 -5.63 -13.42 0.65
N LEU A 217 -5.90 -12.80 -0.51
CA LEU A 217 -7.00 -11.85 -0.67
C LEU A 217 -8.35 -12.54 -0.54
N GLU A 218 -8.57 -13.68 -1.21
CA GLU A 218 -9.78 -14.48 -1.07
C GLU A 218 -10.03 -14.85 0.39
N LYS A 219 -8.99 -15.26 1.10
CA LYS A 219 -9.06 -15.59 2.52
C LYS A 219 -9.47 -14.40 3.37
N ARG A 220 -8.93 -13.21 3.07
CA ARG A 220 -9.24 -11.97 3.82
C ARG A 220 -10.64 -11.41 3.56
N GLN A 221 -11.32 -11.86 2.53
CA GLN A 221 -12.74 -11.53 2.27
C GLN A 221 -13.73 -12.33 3.14
N GLU A 222 -13.29 -13.46 3.70
CA GLU A 222 -14.16 -14.29 4.56
C GLU A 222 -14.64 -13.52 5.80
N ALA A 223 -15.79 -13.91 6.34
CA ALA A 223 -16.40 -13.31 7.53
C ALA A 223 -15.51 -13.34 8.80
N CYS A 224 -14.48 -14.22 8.81
CA CYS A 224 -13.45 -14.24 9.85
C CYS A 224 -12.56 -13.00 9.85
N TYR A 225 -12.44 -12.29 8.72
CA TYR A 225 -11.47 -11.22 8.52
C TYR A 225 -12.10 -9.90 8.11
N SER A 226 -13.27 -9.94 7.48
CA SER A 226 -13.92 -8.74 6.93
C SER A 226 -15.38 -8.64 7.34
N GLY A 227 -15.80 -7.44 7.71
CA GLY A 227 -17.19 -7.10 8.05
C GLY A 227 -17.83 -6.14 7.06
N GLU A 228 -18.94 -5.53 7.49
CA GLU A 228 -19.71 -4.59 6.68
C GLU A 228 -18.89 -3.37 6.25
N PHE A 229 -18.02 -2.85 7.13
CA PHE A 229 -17.24 -1.64 6.88
C PHE A 229 -15.78 -1.91 6.56
N GLY A 230 -15.37 -3.17 6.42
CA GLY A 230 -14.06 -3.52 5.92
C GLY A 230 -13.29 -4.53 6.76
N LEU A 231 -11.96 -4.47 6.66
CA LEU A 231 -11.03 -5.44 7.21
C LEU A 231 -10.88 -5.27 8.72
N TYR A 232 -11.01 -6.39 9.45
CA TYR A 232 -10.76 -6.43 10.89
C TYR A 232 -9.28 -6.23 11.20
N HIS A 233 -8.99 -5.61 12.33
CA HIS A 233 -7.64 -5.50 12.85
C HIS A 233 -7.02 -6.88 13.09
N THR A 234 -7.79 -7.80 13.67
CA THR A 234 -7.39 -9.19 13.88
C THR A 234 -8.58 -10.09 13.55
N GLY A 235 -8.35 -11.08 12.70
CA GLY A 235 -9.35 -12.10 12.39
C GLY A 235 -9.64 -13.04 13.55
N THR A 236 -10.68 -13.86 13.43
CA THR A 236 -11.08 -14.87 14.42
C THR A 236 -10.69 -16.28 14.01
N GLY A 237 -10.66 -17.20 14.96
CA GLY A 237 -10.35 -18.61 14.77
C GLY A 237 -9.01 -19.04 15.35
N PRO A 238 -8.59 -20.29 15.10
CA PRO A 238 -7.33 -20.82 15.63
C PRO A 238 -6.12 -20.05 15.17
N THR A 239 -5.13 -19.93 16.04
CA THR A 239 -3.84 -19.30 15.75
C THR A 239 -2.70 -20.20 16.21
N SER A 240 -1.49 -19.97 15.71
CA SER A 240 -0.27 -20.62 16.19
C SER A 240 0.42 -19.88 17.34
N ALA A 241 -0.08 -18.69 17.72
CA ALA A 241 0.50 -17.91 18.80
C ALA A 241 0.38 -18.62 20.15
N VAL A 242 1.35 -18.39 21.01
CA VAL A 242 1.36 -18.93 22.38
C VAL A 242 0.10 -18.46 23.13
N GLY A 243 -0.71 -19.39 23.61
CA GLY A 243 -2.00 -19.11 24.22
C GLY A 243 -3.14 -18.78 23.24
N GLY A 244 -2.92 -19.02 21.97
CA GLY A 244 -3.64 -18.43 20.87
C GLY A 244 -4.73 -19.21 20.19
N ASN A 245 -5.81 -19.53 20.86
CA ASN A 245 -7.06 -19.81 20.14
C ASN A 245 -7.96 -18.58 20.26
N ARG A 246 -8.17 -17.86 19.16
CA ARG A 246 -8.87 -16.59 19.09
C ARG A 246 -10.39 -16.70 18.99
N GLY A 247 -10.91 -17.85 19.18
CA GLY A 247 -12.34 -18.12 19.13
C GLY A 247 -12.67 -19.27 18.22
N PRO A 248 -13.79 -19.91 18.46
CA PRO A 248 -14.15 -21.18 17.82
C PRO A 248 -14.73 -21.04 16.41
N SER A 249 -15.20 -19.85 16.03
CA SER A 249 -15.81 -19.62 14.72
C SER A 249 -15.71 -18.16 14.26
N CYS A 250 -15.93 -17.95 12.97
CA CYS A 250 -15.99 -16.62 12.36
C CYS A 250 -17.13 -15.75 12.90
N ASP A 251 -18.20 -16.39 13.39
CA ASP A 251 -19.39 -15.71 13.92
C ASP A 251 -19.29 -15.37 15.40
N SER A 252 -18.24 -15.84 16.07
CA SER A 252 -18.04 -15.58 17.49
C SER A 252 -17.68 -14.14 17.73
N VAL A 253 -18.45 -13.45 18.55
CA VAL A 253 -18.06 -12.15 19.12
C VAL A 253 -17.03 -12.41 20.19
N VAL A 254 -15.82 -11.92 19.97
CA VAL A 254 -14.77 -11.91 21.00
C VAL A 254 -14.77 -10.53 21.61
N SER A 255 -15.66 -10.30 22.57
CA SER A 255 -15.74 -9.02 23.26
C SER A 255 -14.62 -8.91 24.27
N THR A 256 -13.67 -8.05 24.01
CA THR A 256 -12.65 -7.63 24.98
C THR A 256 -12.42 -6.14 24.87
N VAL A 257 -11.68 -5.59 25.79
CA VAL A 257 -11.29 -4.17 25.78
C VAL A 257 -10.42 -3.83 24.54
N GLN A 258 -9.78 -4.85 23.96
CA GLN A 258 -9.04 -4.76 22.70
C GLN A 258 -9.67 -5.72 21.70
N SER A 259 -10.72 -5.26 21.05
CA SER A 259 -11.53 -6.07 20.19
C SER A 259 -10.74 -6.60 18.97
N GLU A 260 -10.87 -7.89 18.74
CA GLU A 260 -10.25 -8.58 17.61
C GLU A 260 -10.89 -8.14 16.28
N ARG A 261 -12.21 -7.96 16.28
CA ARG A 261 -12.97 -7.58 15.09
C ARG A 261 -13.26 -6.08 15.04
N SER A 262 -12.32 -5.25 15.48
CA SER A 262 -12.34 -3.82 15.22
C SER A 262 -11.95 -3.54 13.78
N VAL A 263 -12.66 -2.63 13.13
CA VAL A 263 -12.35 -2.16 11.77
C VAL A 263 -11.67 -0.80 11.87
N PHE A 264 -10.48 -0.70 11.27
CA PHE A 264 -9.80 0.58 11.12
C PHE A 264 -9.88 1.04 9.67
N SER A 265 -10.07 2.33 9.45
CA SER A 265 -10.12 2.89 8.09
C SER A 265 -8.80 2.69 7.32
N LEU A 266 -7.65 2.62 8.03
CA LEU A 266 -6.37 2.23 7.47
C LEU A 266 -6.41 0.83 6.87
N ASN A 267 -6.80 -0.16 7.68
CA ASN A 267 -6.77 -1.57 7.27
C ASN A 267 -7.67 -1.82 6.07
N THR A 268 -8.86 -1.20 6.08
CA THR A 268 -9.80 -1.23 4.95
C THR A 268 -9.21 -0.57 3.71
N GLY A 269 -8.48 0.53 3.88
CA GLY A 269 -7.77 1.20 2.80
C GLY A 269 -6.68 0.35 2.18
N ILE A 270 -5.85 -0.28 3.00
CA ILE A 270 -4.80 -1.20 2.56
C ILE A 270 -5.39 -2.40 1.81
N MET A 271 -6.51 -2.96 2.30
CA MET A 271 -7.20 -4.03 1.59
C MET A 271 -7.74 -3.57 0.22
N ALA A 272 -8.33 -2.36 0.13
CA ALA A 272 -8.81 -1.81 -1.14
C ALA A 272 -7.68 -1.63 -2.17
N VAL A 273 -6.50 -1.21 -1.72
CA VAL A 273 -5.31 -1.08 -2.59
C VAL A 273 -4.79 -2.44 -3.00
N ALA A 274 -4.69 -3.38 -2.08
CA ALA A 274 -4.26 -4.74 -2.34
C ALA A 274 -5.14 -5.45 -3.38
N GLU A 275 -6.47 -5.36 -3.26
CA GLU A 275 -7.40 -5.87 -4.27
C GLU A 275 -7.15 -5.23 -5.66
N GLY A 276 -6.96 -3.92 -5.69
CA GLY A 276 -6.68 -3.18 -6.93
C GLY A 276 -5.38 -3.58 -7.59
N ASN A 277 -4.33 -3.84 -6.82
CA ASN A 277 -3.04 -4.30 -7.31
C ASN A 277 -3.11 -5.67 -7.98
N PHE A 278 -4.13 -6.46 -7.66
CA PHE A 278 -4.41 -7.77 -8.27
C PHE A 278 -5.55 -7.72 -9.30
N GLY A 279 -5.97 -6.53 -9.73
CA GLY A 279 -7.02 -6.36 -10.73
C GLY A 279 -8.42 -6.76 -10.26
N ARG A 280 -8.62 -6.96 -8.99
CA ARG A 280 -9.86 -7.42 -8.36
C ARG A 280 -10.74 -6.21 -8.03
N LEU A 281 -11.47 -5.70 -9.03
CA LEU A 281 -12.30 -4.50 -8.95
C LEU A 281 -13.81 -4.82 -8.89
N GLY A 282 -14.17 -6.02 -8.45
CA GLY A 282 -15.56 -6.47 -8.29
C GLY A 282 -16.28 -5.83 -7.09
N GLU A 283 -17.61 -6.08 -7.02
CA GLU A 283 -18.48 -5.54 -5.97
C GLU A 283 -18.06 -6.04 -4.57
N ASP A 284 -17.68 -7.31 -4.47
CA ASP A 284 -17.22 -7.95 -3.22
C ASP A 284 -15.71 -7.79 -2.97
N GLU A 285 -15.00 -7.12 -3.84
CA GLU A 285 -13.56 -6.92 -3.86
C GLU A 285 -13.22 -5.44 -3.53
N GLN A 286 -12.41 -4.77 -4.35
CA GLN A 286 -12.01 -3.38 -4.13
C GLN A 286 -13.19 -2.46 -3.84
N GLN A 287 -14.30 -2.58 -4.58
CA GLN A 287 -15.46 -1.70 -4.41
C GLN A 287 -16.09 -1.83 -3.02
N ARG A 288 -16.11 -3.04 -2.42
CA ARG A 288 -16.58 -3.26 -1.05
C ARG A 288 -15.81 -2.39 -0.05
N TYR A 289 -14.49 -2.46 -0.11
CA TYR A 289 -13.61 -1.78 0.85
C TYR A 289 -13.57 -0.27 0.62
N THR A 290 -13.52 0.17 -0.63
CA THR A 290 -13.57 1.60 -0.98
C THR A 290 -14.91 2.22 -0.57
N THR A 291 -16.03 1.53 -0.84
CA THR A 291 -17.38 1.99 -0.46
C THR A 291 -17.55 1.97 1.06
N GLY A 292 -17.09 0.92 1.74
CA GLY A 292 -17.12 0.82 3.20
C GLY A 292 -16.39 2.01 3.84
N ASN A 293 -15.19 2.31 3.37
CA ASN A 293 -14.38 3.42 3.86
C ASN A 293 -15.03 4.80 3.57
N ALA A 294 -15.64 4.97 2.40
CA ALA A 294 -16.39 6.18 2.09
C ALA A 294 -17.64 6.34 2.98
N ARG A 295 -18.37 5.26 3.24
CA ARG A 295 -19.57 5.28 4.11
C ARG A 295 -19.23 5.69 5.53
N ILE A 296 -18.19 5.17 6.13
CA ILE A 296 -17.78 5.57 7.50
C ILE A 296 -17.36 7.03 7.58
N GLN A 297 -17.00 7.67 6.48
CA GLN A 297 -16.64 9.09 6.45
C GLN A 297 -17.84 10.00 6.19
N LEU A 298 -18.82 9.55 5.43
CA LEU A 298 -19.87 10.41 4.85
C LEU A 298 -21.28 10.13 5.36
N ASP A 299 -21.55 8.91 5.85
CA ASP A 299 -22.90 8.49 6.23
C ASP A 299 -23.23 8.92 7.67
N PRO A 300 -24.16 9.86 7.89
CA PRO A 300 -24.55 10.29 9.24
C PRO A 300 -25.28 9.21 10.04
N ALA A 301 -25.73 8.13 9.40
CA ALA A 301 -26.28 6.96 10.10
C ALA A 301 -25.18 6.05 10.67
N VAL A 302 -23.96 6.19 10.18
CA VAL A 302 -22.80 5.39 10.61
C VAL A 302 -22.03 6.09 11.71
N TRP A 303 -21.85 7.42 11.62
CA TRP A 303 -21.12 8.14 12.62
C TRP A 303 -21.50 9.63 12.74
N GLU A 304 -21.21 10.26 13.88
CA GLU A 304 -21.74 11.54 14.30
C GLU A 304 -21.13 12.76 13.61
N MET A 305 -19.98 12.61 12.96
CA MET A 305 -19.23 13.71 12.33
C MET A 305 -18.96 13.45 10.85
N PRO A 306 -20.02 13.42 10.01
CA PRO A 306 -19.87 13.16 8.58
C PRO A 306 -18.92 14.17 7.95
N GLY A 307 -17.99 13.67 7.11
CA GLY A 307 -16.96 14.48 6.48
C GLY A 307 -15.62 14.49 7.22
N ALA A 308 -15.58 14.04 8.49
CA ALA A 308 -14.33 13.73 9.16
C ALA A 308 -13.86 12.30 8.81
N MET A 309 -12.63 11.97 9.12
CA MET A 309 -12.01 10.67 8.83
C MET A 309 -11.77 9.92 10.13
N PRO A 310 -12.71 9.08 10.60
CA PRO A 310 -12.52 8.37 11.85
C PRO A 310 -11.44 7.29 11.70
N GLU A 311 -10.71 7.06 12.77
CA GLU A 311 -9.75 5.96 12.86
C GLU A 311 -10.47 4.61 12.79
N ILE A 312 -11.53 4.46 13.60
CA ILE A 312 -12.25 3.21 13.83
C ILE A 312 -13.65 3.31 13.26
N ALA A 313 -14.09 2.25 12.59
CA ALA A 313 -15.43 2.08 12.06
C ALA A 313 -16.28 1.19 12.97
N PRO A 314 -17.62 1.22 12.87
CA PRO A 314 -18.49 0.25 13.50
C PRO A 314 -18.14 -1.18 13.08
N SER A 315 -18.12 -2.08 14.04
CA SER A 315 -17.75 -3.48 13.85
C SER A 315 -18.43 -4.35 14.90
N PRO A 316 -18.51 -5.68 14.72
CA PRO A 316 -19.20 -6.55 15.65
C PRO A 316 -18.78 -6.37 17.12
N ASP A 317 -17.51 -6.14 17.35
CA ASP A 317 -16.98 -6.00 18.71
C ASP A 317 -17.10 -4.58 19.26
N PHE A 318 -17.19 -3.57 18.37
CA PHE A 318 -17.43 -2.17 18.77
C PHE A 318 -18.90 -1.83 18.90
N THR A 319 -19.79 -2.56 18.24
CA THR A 319 -21.24 -2.33 18.32
C THR A 319 -21.79 -2.60 19.72
N ALA A 320 -21.16 -3.48 20.49
CA ALA A 320 -21.48 -3.66 21.91
C ALA A 320 -21.31 -2.40 22.77
N ASN A 321 -20.65 -1.37 22.25
CA ASN A 321 -20.44 -0.07 22.87
C ASN A 321 -21.19 1.08 22.19
N ILE A 322 -22.25 0.78 21.45
CA ILE A 322 -23.02 1.74 20.64
C ILE A 322 -23.65 2.88 21.47
N GLU A 323 -23.84 2.70 22.77
CA GLU A 323 -24.33 3.75 23.66
C GLU A 323 -23.32 4.89 23.87
N ARG A 324 -22.09 4.72 23.38
CA ARG A 324 -21.06 5.78 23.40
C ARG A 324 -20.86 6.30 21.99
N ALA A 325 -20.80 7.61 21.86
CA ALA A 325 -20.48 8.26 20.61
C ALA A 325 -19.17 7.72 20.01
N LEU A 326 -19.11 7.54 18.70
CA LEU A 326 -17.93 6.99 18.04
C LEU A 326 -16.71 7.89 18.21
N TYR A 327 -16.89 9.21 18.18
CA TYR A 327 -15.81 10.19 18.39
C TYR A 327 -15.18 10.12 19.80
N ASP A 328 -15.84 9.54 20.78
CA ASP A 328 -15.27 9.30 22.11
C ASP A 328 -14.32 8.09 22.18
N ARG A 329 -14.24 7.33 21.09
CA ARG A 329 -13.54 6.04 21.05
C ARG A 329 -12.49 5.96 19.95
N SER A 330 -12.40 6.98 19.13
CA SER A 330 -11.64 6.98 17.91
C SER A 330 -11.09 8.37 17.64
N MET A 331 -9.91 8.45 17.07
CA MET A 331 -9.43 9.69 16.47
C MET A 331 -10.37 10.11 15.34
N VAL A 332 -10.69 11.40 15.28
CA VAL A 332 -11.70 11.93 14.35
C VAL A 332 -11.09 12.50 13.07
N LEU A 333 -9.77 12.62 12.99
CA LEU A 333 -9.04 13.19 11.85
C LEU A 333 -7.84 12.29 11.49
N GLN A 334 -8.13 11.07 11.07
CA GLN A 334 -7.10 10.15 10.56
C GLN A 334 -7.04 10.20 9.03
N ALA A 335 -5.98 10.83 8.52
CA ALA A 335 -5.79 11.07 7.08
C ALA A 335 -5.70 9.78 6.26
N TRP A 336 -5.36 8.66 6.84
CA TRP A 336 -5.28 7.37 6.16
C TRP A 336 -6.62 6.87 5.58
N GLY A 337 -7.77 7.35 6.09
CA GLY A 337 -9.07 7.08 5.47
C GLY A 337 -9.18 7.64 4.04
N THR A 338 -8.46 8.73 3.73
CA THR A 338 -8.36 9.28 2.37
C THR A 338 -7.61 8.32 1.43
N TYR A 339 -6.54 7.69 1.93
CA TYR A 339 -5.80 6.68 1.19
C TYR A 339 -6.73 5.58 0.68
N GLY A 340 -7.52 4.97 1.55
CA GLY A 340 -8.43 3.89 1.19
C GLY A 340 -9.64 4.29 0.34
N THR A 341 -9.88 5.58 0.12
CA THR A 341 -11.01 6.07 -0.69
C THR A 341 -10.53 6.60 -2.05
N LEU A 342 -9.52 7.47 -2.06
CA LEU A 342 -9.09 8.17 -3.27
C LEU A 342 -8.01 7.41 -4.04
N TRP A 343 -7.06 6.80 -3.35
CA TRP A 343 -5.95 6.10 -4.00
C TRP A 343 -6.43 4.95 -4.90
N PRO A 344 -7.33 4.03 -4.46
CA PRO A 344 -7.86 2.98 -5.32
C PRO A 344 -8.49 3.50 -6.61
N VAL A 345 -9.19 4.63 -6.54
CA VAL A 345 -9.82 5.24 -7.72
C VAL A 345 -8.77 5.81 -8.67
N VAL A 346 -7.85 6.63 -8.16
CA VAL A 346 -6.84 7.29 -9.01
C VAL A 346 -5.82 6.31 -9.55
N HIS A 347 -5.33 5.39 -8.70
CA HIS A 347 -4.23 4.51 -9.04
C HIS A 347 -4.66 3.27 -9.83
N HIS A 348 -5.82 2.67 -9.51
CA HIS A 348 -6.27 1.44 -10.17
C HIS A 348 -7.36 1.69 -11.20
N GLN A 349 -8.46 2.38 -10.81
CA GLN A 349 -9.58 2.55 -11.74
C GLN A 349 -9.22 3.52 -12.87
N LEU A 350 -8.54 4.63 -12.57
CA LEU A 350 -8.04 5.59 -13.56
C LEU A 350 -6.62 5.26 -14.06
N GLY A 351 -5.89 4.39 -13.36
CA GLY A 351 -4.60 3.88 -13.76
C GLY A 351 -3.47 4.93 -13.80
N VAL A 352 -3.55 6.00 -13.01
CA VAL A 352 -2.58 7.12 -13.06
C VAL A 352 -1.35 6.77 -12.23
N ARG A 353 -0.20 6.64 -12.90
CA ARG A 353 1.11 6.31 -12.33
C ARG A 353 2.18 7.26 -12.88
N PRO A 354 2.41 8.40 -12.24
CA PRO A 354 3.42 9.34 -12.69
C PRO A 354 4.82 8.94 -12.23
N ASP A 355 5.81 9.22 -13.08
CA ASP A 355 7.23 9.33 -12.74
C ASP A 355 7.79 10.65 -13.28
N LEU A 356 7.29 11.75 -12.72
CA LEU A 356 7.66 13.09 -13.17
C LEU A 356 9.12 13.43 -12.87
N GLY A 357 9.77 12.71 -11.96
CA GLY A 357 11.22 12.80 -11.76
C GLY A 357 12.02 12.43 -13.01
N ARG A 358 11.43 11.61 -13.89
CA ARG A 358 11.97 11.24 -15.21
C ARG A 358 11.21 11.85 -16.38
N GLY A 359 10.13 12.57 -16.11
CA GLY A 359 9.28 13.15 -17.13
C GLY A 359 8.22 12.22 -17.69
N ASP A 360 7.97 11.07 -17.04
CA ASP A 360 7.11 10.00 -17.50
C ASP A 360 5.74 10.01 -16.81
N LEU A 361 4.72 9.56 -17.54
CA LEU A 361 3.38 9.32 -17.04
C LEU A 361 2.82 8.04 -17.65
N GLU A 362 2.47 7.08 -16.82
CA GLU A 362 1.71 5.91 -17.24
C GLU A 362 0.23 6.10 -16.88
N VAL A 363 -0.67 5.78 -17.82
CA VAL A 363 -2.12 5.78 -17.60
C VAL A 363 -2.70 4.50 -18.19
N VAL A 364 -2.95 3.51 -17.32
CA VAL A 364 -3.50 2.19 -17.68
C VAL A 364 -4.70 1.87 -16.79
N PRO A 365 -5.90 2.40 -17.11
CA PRO A 365 -7.09 2.23 -16.31
C PRO A 365 -7.66 0.81 -16.39
N GLN A 366 -8.47 0.51 -15.36
CA GLN A 366 -9.34 -0.66 -15.33
C GLN A 366 -10.74 -0.22 -14.91
N VAL A 367 -11.73 -0.42 -15.77
CA VAL A 367 -13.11 -0.11 -15.42
C VAL A 367 -13.64 -1.18 -14.48
N PRO A 368 -14.13 -0.83 -13.27
CA PRO A 368 -14.65 -1.79 -12.31
C PRO A 368 -15.79 -2.63 -12.89
N ASP A 369 -15.96 -3.82 -12.35
CA ASP A 369 -17.05 -4.71 -12.76
C ASP A 369 -18.41 -4.08 -12.46
N GLY A 370 -19.35 -4.30 -13.36
CA GLY A 370 -20.69 -3.68 -13.29
C GLY A 370 -20.73 -2.22 -13.76
N GLN A 371 -19.58 -1.57 -13.99
CA GLN A 371 -19.52 -0.21 -14.53
C GLN A 371 -19.15 -0.22 -16.01
N GLN A 372 -19.56 0.83 -16.71
CA GLN A 372 -19.21 1.04 -18.13
C GLN A 372 -18.23 2.18 -18.31
N ARG A 373 -18.01 3.00 -17.29
CA ARG A 373 -17.16 4.18 -17.37
C ARG A 373 -16.66 4.60 -16.01
N VAL A 374 -15.39 5.00 -15.98
CA VAL A 374 -14.78 5.78 -14.88
C VAL A 374 -14.15 7.04 -15.46
N ALA A 375 -14.17 8.14 -14.71
CA ALA A 375 -13.49 9.35 -15.12
C ALA A 375 -13.09 10.22 -13.93
N GLY A 376 -11.95 10.87 -14.05
CA GLY A 376 -11.44 11.86 -13.12
C GLY A 376 -10.84 13.04 -13.86
N SER A 377 -11.03 14.23 -13.33
CA SER A 377 -10.47 15.46 -13.91
C SER A 377 -9.63 16.21 -12.88
N ASN A 378 -8.69 17.02 -13.40
CA ASN A 378 -7.79 17.82 -12.59
C ASN A 378 -7.02 17.02 -11.52
N ILE A 379 -6.60 15.79 -11.89
CA ILE A 379 -5.71 14.98 -11.05
C ILE A 379 -4.37 15.69 -11.04
N ARG A 380 -3.96 16.20 -9.88
CA ARG A 380 -2.77 17.07 -9.74
C ARG A 380 -1.49 16.26 -9.84
N LEU A 381 -0.61 16.69 -10.74
CA LEU A 381 0.72 16.12 -10.99
C LEU A 381 1.72 17.28 -11.05
N GLY A 382 2.65 17.38 -10.08
CA GLY A 382 3.63 18.47 -10.04
C GLY A 382 2.97 19.84 -10.12
N THR A 383 3.31 20.61 -11.16
CA THR A 383 2.73 21.94 -11.44
C THR A 383 1.53 21.91 -12.37
N GLY A 384 1.18 20.73 -12.91
CA GLY A 384 0.09 20.54 -13.85
C GLY A 384 -1.00 19.59 -13.34
N SER A 385 -1.70 18.98 -14.28
CA SER A 385 -2.74 17.98 -14.01
C SER A 385 -2.99 17.09 -15.21
N VAL A 386 -3.74 16.02 -14.98
CA VAL A 386 -4.25 15.13 -16.01
C VAL A 386 -5.75 14.89 -15.81
N ASP A 387 -6.49 14.78 -16.92
CA ASP A 387 -7.86 14.26 -16.95
C ASP A 387 -7.82 12.87 -17.58
N VAL A 388 -8.52 11.92 -16.99
CA VAL A 388 -8.60 10.54 -17.47
C VAL A 388 -10.04 10.10 -17.56
N ALA A 389 -10.41 9.45 -18.67
CA ALA A 389 -11.66 8.72 -18.80
C ALA A 389 -11.38 7.34 -19.40
N ALA A 390 -11.99 6.32 -18.84
CA ALA A 390 -11.97 4.97 -19.37
C ALA A 390 -13.38 4.43 -19.55
N GLU A 391 -13.64 3.78 -20.70
CA GLU A 391 -14.94 3.25 -21.07
C GLU A 391 -14.84 1.80 -21.53
N ARG A 392 -15.82 1.00 -21.14
CA ARG A 392 -15.96 -0.41 -21.51
C ARG A 392 -17.21 -0.59 -22.35
N GLY A 393 -17.05 -0.78 -23.65
CA GLY A 393 -18.12 -1.16 -24.58
C GLY A 393 -18.28 -2.68 -24.69
N ALA A 394 -19.16 -3.13 -25.59
CA ALA A 394 -19.40 -4.57 -25.81
C ALA A 394 -18.16 -5.31 -26.37
N SER A 395 -17.39 -4.66 -27.23
CA SER A 395 -16.17 -5.20 -27.85
C SER A 395 -15.05 -4.17 -27.94
N THR A 396 -15.13 -3.08 -27.21
CA THR A 396 -14.14 -2.02 -27.24
C THR A 396 -13.82 -1.53 -25.84
N LEU A 397 -12.55 -1.21 -25.62
CA LEU A 397 -12.06 -0.50 -24.42
C LEU A 397 -11.49 0.82 -24.91
N THR A 398 -11.89 1.92 -24.28
CA THR A 398 -11.42 3.26 -24.67
C THR A 398 -10.77 3.92 -23.48
N THR A 399 -9.56 4.45 -23.65
CA THR A 399 -8.86 5.28 -22.67
C THR A 399 -8.60 6.65 -23.27
N THR A 400 -9.09 7.71 -22.63
CA THR A 400 -8.84 9.10 -23.03
C THR A 400 -8.06 9.81 -21.93
N VAL A 401 -6.94 10.39 -22.29
CA VAL A 401 -6.03 11.12 -21.38
C VAL A 401 -5.82 12.52 -21.93
N THR A 402 -6.15 13.56 -21.14
CA THR A 402 -5.83 14.95 -21.47
C THR A 402 -4.77 15.47 -20.50
N ARG A 403 -3.58 15.77 -21.04
CA ARG A 403 -2.43 16.25 -20.25
C ARG A 403 -2.39 17.78 -20.25
N HIS A 404 -2.35 18.37 -19.06
CA HIS A 404 -2.13 19.81 -18.83
C HIS A 404 -0.69 20.06 -18.35
N LEU A 405 0.21 19.17 -18.71
CA LEU A 405 1.66 19.24 -18.51
C LEU A 405 2.37 18.47 -19.63
N SER A 406 3.65 18.72 -19.83
CA SER A 406 4.47 17.97 -20.80
C SER A 406 5.08 16.76 -20.10
N THR A 407 4.75 15.56 -20.58
CA THR A 407 5.30 14.27 -20.11
C THR A 407 5.33 13.29 -21.25
N ASP A 408 6.22 12.32 -21.21
CA ASP A 408 6.11 11.12 -22.02
C ASP A 408 4.95 10.27 -21.49
N LEU A 409 4.04 9.85 -22.37
CA LEU A 409 2.83 9.13 -21.96
C LEU A 409 2.83 7.70 -22.49
N LEU A 410 2.86 6.74 -21.57
CA LEU A 410 2.43 5.38 -21.83
C LEU A 410 0.93 5.27 -21.54
N ILE A 411 0.11 5.09 -22.58
CA ILE A 411 -1.34 4.97 -22.46
C ILE A 411 -1.76 3.50 -22.69
N GLY A 412 -2.68 2.99 -21.87
CA GLY A 412 -3.11 1.61 -21.97
C GLY A 412 -4.52 1.35 -21.47
N HIS A 413 -4.84 0.07 -21.32
CA HIS A 413 -6.05 -0.44 -20.68
C HIS A 413 -5.83 -1.86 -20.18
N VAL A 414 -6.32 -2.21 -19.01
CA VAL A 414 -6.33 -3.60 -18.51
C VAL A 414 -7.38 -4.40 -19.27
N LEU A 415 -6.99 -5.55 -19.82
CA LEU A 415 -7.89 -6.42 -20.58
C LEU A 415 -8.79 -7.24 -19.65
N PRO A 416 -10.05 -7.48 -20.03
CA PRO A 416 -10.84 -8.51 -19.39
C PRO A 416 -10.17 -9.88 -19.50
N GLN A 417 -10.34 -10.71 -18.48
CA GLN A 417 -9.72 -12.04 -18.44
C GLN A 417 -10.05 -12.87 -19.71
N GLY A 418 -9.02 -13.36 -20.38
CA GLY A 418 -9.14 -14.18 -21.58
C GLY A 418 -9.50 -13.42 -22.85
N ALA A 419 -9.64 -12.09 -22.79
CA ALA A 419 -9.92 -11.29 -23.99
C ALA A 419 -8.74 -11.32 -24.97
N GLN A 420 -9.07 -11.30 -26.27
CA GLN A 420 -8.07 -11.23 -27.34
C GLN A 420 -8.18 -9.88 -28.04
N VAL A 421 -7.03 -9.26 -28.33
CA VAL A 421 -6.98 -7.98 -29.03
C VAL A 421 -7.06 -8.20 -30.55
N SER A 422 -8.04 -7.56 -31.18
CA SER A 422 -8.24 -7.57 -32.63
C SER A 422 -7.53 -6.40 -33.32
N SER A 423 -7.61 -5.20 -32.76
CA SER A 423 -6.92 -4.01 -33.26
C SER A 423 -6.75 -2.95 -32.18
N VAL A 424 -5.76 -2.09 -32.36
CA VAL A 424 -5.51 -0.94 -31.49
C VAL A 424 -5.32 0.32 -32.36
N THR A 425 -5.97 1.40 -31.96
CA THR A 425 -5.79 2.72 -32.57
C THR A 425 -5.45 3.76 -31.51
N LEU A 426 -4.56 4.69 -31.86
CA LEU A 426 -4.27 5.90 -31.08
C LEU A 426 -4.68 7.12 -31.90
N ASN A 427 -5.61 7.94 -31.38
CA ASN A 427 -6.17 9.09 -32.09
C ASN A 427 -6.69 8.71 -33.49
N ASP A 428 -7.49 7.63 -33.56
CA ASP A 428 -8.08 7.06 -34.79
C ASP A 428 -7.06 6.49 -35.79
N VAL A 429 -5.78 6.42 -35.45
CA VAL A 429 -4.72 5.86 -36.32
C VAL A 429 -4.31 4.48 -35.80
N PRO A 430 -4.32 3.42 -36.64
CA PRO A 430 -3.77 2.11 -36.26
C PRO A 430 -2.33 2.25 -35.76
N THR A 431 -2.04 1.65 -34.62
CA THR A 431 -0.73 1.79 -33.97
C THR A 431 -0.18 0.44 -33.50
N ALA A 432 1.14 0.37 -33.38
CA ALA A 432 1.79 -0.74 -32.71
C ALA A 432 1.49 -0.68 -31.21
N TYR A 433 1.37 -1.83 -30.58
CA TYR A 433 1.09 -1.96 -29.15
C TYR A 433 1.87 -3.13 -28.56
N GLU A 434 2.01 -3.10 -27.25
CA GLU A 434 2.52 -4.21 -26.47
C GLU A 434 1.40 -4.78 -25.61
N VAL A 435 1.41 -6.09 -25.39
CA VAL A 435 0.61 -6.74 -24.33
C VAL A 435 1.59 -7.21 -23.26
N ARG A 436 1.45 -6.69 -22.06
CA ARG A 436 2.27 -7.08 -20.93
C ARG A 436 1.43 -7.76 -19.85
N SER A 437 2.00 -8.76 -19.18
CA SER A 437 1.38 -9.44 -18.05
C SER A 437 1.78 -8.77 -16.74
N THR A 438 0.79 -8.42 -15.92
CA THR A 438 0.96 -7.82 -14.60
C THR A 438 0.14 -8.58 -13.57
N ALA A 439 0.26 -8.25 -12.29
CA ALA A 439 -0.61 -8.82 -11.25
C ALA A 439 -2.10 -8.47 -11.45
N ARG A 440 -2.40 -7.37 -12.18
CA ARG A 440 -3.78 -6.98 -12.55
C ARG A 440 -4.33 -7.77 -13.75
N GLY A 441 -3.51 -8.56 -14.40
CA GLY A 441 -3.83 -9.29 -15.62
C GLY A 441 -3.06 -8.78 -16.84
N GLU A 442 -3.58 -9.05 -18.04
CA GLU A 442 -3.00 -8.57 -19.29
C GLU A 442 -3.34 -7.10 -19.53
N GLU A 443 -2.36 -6.31 -19.95
CA GLU A 443 -2.51 -4.89 -20.25
C GLU A 443 -2.06 -4.59 -21.67
N VAL A 444 -2.88 -3.89 -22.45
CA VAL A 444 -2.44 -3.28 -23.71
C VAL A 444 -1.83 -1.92 -23.40
N VAL A 445 -0.63 -1.66 -23.91
CA VAL A 445 0.04 -0.37 -23.75
C VAL A 445 0.59 0.15 -25.07
N VAL A 446 0.59 1.47 -25.22
CA VAL A 446 1.08 2.21 -26.39
C VAL A 446 1.88 3.42 -25.90
N ASP A 447 3.07 3.60 -26.42
CA ASP A 447 3.84 4.84 -26.27
C ASP A 447 3.20 5.95 -27.11
N SER A 448 2.68 6.97 -26.47
CA SER A 448 2.04 8.14 -27.10
C SER A 448 3.01 9.32 -27.29
N GLY A 449 4.23 9.20 -26.77
CA GLY A 449 5.29 10.24 -26.85
C GLY A 449 4.99 11.51 -26.04
N THR A 450 5.88 12.47 -26.19
CA THR A 450 5.90 13.74 -25.44
C THR A 450 5.03 14.81 -26.11
N VAL A 451 3.72 14.75 -25.94
CA VAL A 451 2.78 15.74 -26.51
C VAL A 451 1.83 16.21 -25.42
N THR A 452 1.59 17.53 -25.31
CA THR A 452 0.49 18.05 -24.50
C THR A 452 -0.84 17.89 -25.23
N GLY A 453 -1.93 17.84 -24.48
CA GLY A 453 -3.27 17.72 -25.06
C GLY A 453 -3.87 16.32 -24.89
N THR A 454 -4.81 15.97 -25.74
CA THR A 454 -5.61 14.74 -25.59
C THR A 454 -5.06 13.60 -26.45
N SER A 455 -4.90 12.43 -25.83
CA SER A 455 -4.64 11.16 -26.48
C SER A 455 -5.80 10.21 -26.23
N THR A 456 -6.29 9.53 -27.27
CA THR A 456 -7.38 8.55 -27.17
C THR A 456 -6.92 7.22 -27.72
N LEU A 457 -6.86 6.20 -26.85
CA LEU A 457 -6.59 4.82 -27.20
C LEU A 457 -7.91 4.06 -27.33
N VAL A 458 -8.07 3.31 -28.41
CA VAL A 458 -9.19 2.37 -28.57
C VAL A 458 -8.63 0.97 -28.84
N VAL A 459 -8.97 0.03 -27.96
CA VAL A 459 -8.67 -1.38 -28.09
C VAL A 459 -9.92 -2.12 -28.52
N THR A 460 -9.90 -2.78 -29.67
CA THR A 460 -10.99 -3.63 -30.14
C THR A 460 -10.71 -5.07 -29.78
N LEU A 461 -11.67 -5.72 -29.16
CA LEU A 461 -11.61 -7.13 -28.75
C LEU A 461 -12.27 -8.04 -29.81
N SER A 462 -11.78 -9.29 -29.93
CA SER A 462 -12.35 -10.30 -30.84
C SER A 462 -13.29 -11.26 -30.12
#